data_820cb051d2bcb95c380505be323ea3d9
#
_entry.id   820cb051d2bcb95c380505be323ea3d9
#
_cell.length_a   1.000
_cell.length_b   1.000
_cell.length_c   1.000
_cell.angle_alpha   90.00
_cell.angle_beta   90.00
_cell.angle_gamma   90.00
#
_symmetry.space_group_name_H-M   'P 1'
#
loop_
_entity.id
_entity.type
_entity.pdbx_description
1 polymer ?
#
loop_
_entity_poly.entity_id
_entity_poly.type
_entity_poly.pdbx_seq_one_letter_code
_entity_poly.pdbx_strand_id
1 'polypeptide(L)'
;MFGENELLNKILGFGRKVIPKRVFRFLQPVYHWSLSMLGTVVYGFPARSLTIIGVTGTKGKSTTVYMIAKILEAQGLAVAAIGSLGFKIREKEWPNNLKMTMPGRLKLQKFLARARDANCEYVILEVTSEGLAQHRLAGIKVDCAVFTNLHREHLESHGSFENYIKAKQRLFLETKHIHVLNIDDPHFEKFANFPAKIKITCGRHGLINSFRPPISDLRLQLLGDFNEHNAYAALAVAEAYRLDLKKAVATLNSIESIPGRMEVIESPKGFKIIVDYAHTPDSLEMVYQNLKNLLLATRPEKLRNGAGYSLPTKLICVLGAAGGGRDKWKRPEFGKIASRYCDEIILTNEDPYDENPEQIIDQIAAGFSHTXXXXYSLLTPKSFATGQATHYKLS
;
A
#
# COMPACT_ATOMS: atom_id res chain seq x y z
N MET A 1 -7.48 15.74 15.14
CA MET A 1 -7.84 14.95 16.33
C MET A 1 -9.13 14.19 16.06
N PHE A 2 -9.04 12.84 15.90
CA PHE A 2 -10.21 11.99 15.66
C PHE A 2 -10.50 11.22 16.95
N GLY A 3 -11.13 11.91 17.92
CA GLY A 3 -11.57 11.25 19.16
C GLY A 3 -12.49 10.09 18.83
N GLU A 4 -12.19 8.91 19.32
CA GLU A 4 -13.11 7.77 19.24
C GLU A 4 -14.31 8.06 20.14
N ASN A 5 -15.51 7.84 19.62
CA ASN A 5 -16.74 7.92 20.41
C ASN A 5 -16.79 6.67 21.30
N GLU A 6 -16.22 6.78 22.49
CA GLU A 6 -16.14 5.70 23.50
C GLU A 6 -17.52 5.12 23.81
N LEU A 7 -18.54 5.98 23.86
CA LEU A 7 -19.92 5.58 24.09
C LEU A 7 -20.45 4.67 22.97
N LEU A 8 -20.18 5.04 21.70
CA LEU A 8 -20.57 4.24 20.54
C LEU A 8 -19.91 2.85 20.56
N ASN A 9 -18.62 2.81 20.90
CA ASN A 9 -17.86 1.56 20.99
C ASN A 9 -18.40 0.66 22.13
N LYS A 10 -18.81 1.24 23.27
CA LYS A 10 -19.43 0.50 24.38
C LYS A 10 -20.79 -0.09 23.98
N ILE A 11 -21.64 0.70 23.31
CA ILE A 11 -22.94 0.24 22.81
C ILE A 11 -22.77 -0.90 21.80
N LEU A 12 -21.85 -0.74 20.86
CA LEU A 12 -21.55 -1.77 19.85
C LEU A 12 -20.95 -3.03 20.49
N GLY A 13 -20.09 -2.86 21.50
CA GLY A 13 -19.53 -3.98 22.27
C GLY A 13 -20.59 -4.79 23.00
N PHE A 14 -21.56 -4.11 23.60
CA PHE A 14 -22.69 -4.76 24.25
C PHE A 14 -23.58 -5.51 23.25
N GLY A 15 -23.89 -4.87 22.11
CA GLY A 15 -24.68 -5.49 21.04
C GLY A 15 -24.05 -6.78 20.51
N ARG A 16 -22.72 -6.80 20.37
CA ARG A 16 -21.96 -7.99 19.91
C ARG A 16 -22.05 -9.17 20.87
N LYS A 17 -22.24 -8.91 22.18
CA LYS A 17 -22.35 -9.97 23.22
C LYS A 17 -23.75 -10.60 23.27
N VAL A 18 -24.77 -9.84 22.87
CA VAL A 18 -26.18 -10.25 23.00
C VAL A 18 -26.71 -10.91 21.72
N ILE A 19 -26.20 -10.49 20.53
CA ILE A 19 -26.71 -10.98 19.25
C ILE A 19 -25.98 -12.28 18.85
N PRO A 20 -26.71 -13.38 18.52
CA PRO A 20 -26.08 -14.59 18.02
C PRO A 20 -25.19 -14.32 16.79
N LYS A 21 -24.02 -14.96 16.72
CA LYS A 21 -23.03 -14.73 15.67
C LYS A 21 -23.58 -14.87 14.24
N ARG A 22 -24.55 -15.77 14.02
CA ARG A 22 -25.21 -15.98 12.72
C ARG A 22 -26.07 -14.77 12.32
N VAL A 23 -26.86 -14.25 13.25
CA VAL A 23 -27.72 -13.06 13.04
C VAL A 23 -26.84 -11.83 12.83
N PHE A 24 -25.79 -11.67 13.65
CA PHE A 24 -24.82 -10.57 13.53
C PHE A 24 -24.18 -10.57 12.13
N ARG A 25 -23.74 -11.73 11.66
CA ARG A 25 -23.11 -11.85 10.32
C ARG A 25 -24.09 -11.48 9.19
N PHE A 26 -25.35 -11.87 9.32
CA PHE A 26 -26.40 -11.57 8.33
C PHE A 26 -26.70 -10.06 8.30
N LEU A 27 -26.78 -9.42 9.46
CA LEU A 27 -27.11 -7.99 9.58
C LEU A 27 -25.89 -7.07 9.33
N GLN A 28 -24.68 -7.60 9.38
CA GLN A 28 -23.46 -6.83 9.28
C GLN A 28 -23.36 -5.96 8.00
N PRO A 29 -23.70 -6.45 6.78
CA PRO A 29 -23.65 -5.61 5.58
C PRO A 29 -24.64 -4.43 5.63
N VAL A 30 -25.86 -4.68 6.12
CA VAL A 30 -26.89 -3.63 6.28
C VAL A 30 -26.41 -2.57 7.28
N TYR A 31 -25.90 -3.01 8.44
CA TYR A 31 -25.32 -2.14 9.45
C TYR A 31 -24.18 -1.28 8.88
N HIS A 32 -23.27 -1.90 8.10
CA HIS A 32 -22.16 -1.18 7.51
C HIS A 32 -22.65 -0.15 6.49
N TRP A 33 -23.59 -0.52 5.64
CA TRP A 33 -24.19 0.36 4.64
C TRP A 33 -24.93 1.53 5.29
N SER A 34 -25.80 1.25 6.27
CA SER A 34 -26.59 2.29 6.93
C SER A 34 -25.71 3.29 7.69
N LEU A 35 -24.60 2.83 8.30
CA LEU A 35 -23.67 3.73 8.99
C LEU A 35 -22.92 4.64 8.01
N SER A 36 -22.60 4.14 6.81
CA SER A 36 -22.00 4.96 5.75
C SER A 36 -22.98 6.00 5.24
N MET A 37 -24.23 5.60 5.00
CA MET A 37 -25.28 6.51 4.54
C MET A 37 -25.61 7.57 5.60
N LEU A 38 -25.66 7.18 6.88
CA LEU A 38 -25.83 8.14 7.98
C LEU A 38 -24.71 9.18 7.94
N GLY A 39 -23.46 8.74 7.79
CA GLY A 39 -22.32 9.66 7.66
C GLY A 39 -22.48 10.59 6.45
N THR A 40 -22.95 10.07 5.31
CA THR A 40 -23.20 10.87 4.11
C THR A 40 -24.19 11.98 4.38
N VAL A 41 -25.30 11.66 5.07
CA VAL A 41 -26.35 12.64 5.44
C VAL A 41 -25.81 13.66 6.46
N VAL A 42 -25.19 13.18 7.54
CA VAL A 42 -24.65 14.03 8.64
C VAL A 42 -23.66 15.07 8.12
N TYR A 43 -22.81 14.68 7.13
CA TYR A 43 -21.81 15.57 6.56
C TYR A 43 -22.29 16.28 5.27
N GLY A 44 -23.59 16.24 4.96
CA GLY A 44 -24.19 16.98 3.85
C GLY A 44 -23.73 16.53 2.47
N PHE A 45 -23.65 15.21 2.25
CA PHE A 45 -23.29 14.62 0.94
C PHE A 45 -21.98 15.16 0.37
N PRO A 46 -20.86 15.10 1.12
CA PRO A 46 -19.66 15.83 0.74
C PRO A 46 -19.05 15.38 -0.61
N ALA A 47 -19.26 14.14 -0.99
CA ALA A 47 -18.71 13.59 -2.25
C ALA A 47 -19.37 14.18 -3.53
N ARG A 48 -20.50 14.89 -3.42
CA ARG A 48 -21.23 15.40 -4.60
C ARG A 48 -20.48 16.47 -5.38
N SER A 49 -19.66 17.25 -4.68
CA SER A 49 -18.87 18.35 -5.27
C SER A 49 -17.41 17.99 -5.51
N LEU A 50 -17.05 16.72 -5.32
CA LEU A 50 -15.66 16.24 -5.40
C LEU A 50 -15.55 15.19 -6.51
N THR A 51 -14.48 15.26 -7.30
CA THR A 51 -14.11 14.19 -8.22
C THR A 51 -13.32 13.13 -7.45
N ILE A 52 -13.90 11.95 -7.29
CA ILE A 52 -13.32 10.88 -6.44
C ILE A 52 -12.61 9.85 -7.32
N ILE A 53 -11.31 9.67 -7.08
CA ILE A 53 -10.48 8.65 -7.74
C ILE A 53 -10.19 7.55 -6.71
N GLY A 54 -10.63 6.32 -6.98
CA GLY A 54 -10.40 5.17 -6.10
C GLY A 54 -9.33 4.25 -6.66
N VAL A 55 -8.24 4.05 -5.93
CA VAL A 55 -7.12 3.19 -6.34
C VAL A 55 -7.17 1.88 -5.55
N THR A 56 -7.32 0.76 -6.25
CA THR A 56 -7.34 -0.56 -5.62
C THR A 56 -6.34 -1.52 -6.29
N GLY A 57 -6.02 -2.58 -5.57
CA GLY A 57 -5.08 -3.61 -5.98
C GLY A 57 -4.49 -4.27 -4.74
N THR A 58 -3.56 -5.20 -4.93
CA THR A 58 -2.85 -5.79 -3.80
C THR A 58 -1.68 -4.89 -3.40
N LYS A 59 -0.83 -4.51 -4.36
CA LYS A 59 0.38 -3.70 -4.15
C LYS A 59 0.31 -2.42 -4.99
N GLY A 60 1.16 -1.45 -4.67
CA GLY A 60 1.31 -0.21 -5.46
C GLY A 60 0.26 0.85 -5.19
N LYS A 61 -0.81 0.57 -4.45
CA LYS A 61 -1.91 1.51 -4.20
C LYS A 61 -1.44 2.87 -3.66
N SER A 62 -0.68 2.85 -2.58
CA SER A 62 -0.21 4.09 -1.91
C SER A 62 0.69 4.91 -2.81
N THR A 63 1.60 4.24 -3.51
CA THR A 63 2.51 4.87 -4.49
C THR A 63 1.71 5.53 -5.62
N THR A 64 0.74 4.80 -6.18
CA THR A 64 -0.13 5.32 -7.24
C THR A 64 -0.98 6.51 -6.75
N VAL A 65 -1.55 6.43 -5.53
CA VAL A 65 -2.29 7.55 -4.90
C VAL A 65 -1.38 8.78 -4.79
N TYR A 66 -0.14 8.59 -4.32
CA TYR A 66 0.85 9.66 -4.18
C TYR A 66 1.17 10.29 -5.54
N MET A 67 1.47 9.46 -6.55
CA MET A 67 1.82 9.90 -7.90
C MET A 67 0.65 10.67 -8.56
N ILE A 68 -0.58 10.17 -8.44
CA ILE A 68 -1.78 10.86 -8.95
C ILE A 68 -1.93 12.22 -8.27
N ALA A 69 -1.79 12.27 -6.94
CA ALA A 69 -1.90 13.52 -6.19
C ALA A 69 -0.86 14.54 -6.67
N LYS A 70 0.40 14.12 -6.82
CA LYS A 70 1.48 15.00 -7.31
C LYS A 70 1.21 15.52 -8.73
N ILE A 71 0.72 14.67 -9.63
CA ILE A 71 0.37 15.07 -11.00
C ILE A 71 -0.74 16.13 -10.96
N LEU A 72 -1.81 15.90 -10.22
CA LEU A 72 -2.94 16.84 -10.13
C LEU A 72 -2.50 18.18 -9.52
N GLU A 73 -1.70 18.15 -8.46
CA GLU A 73 -1.13 19.35 -7.84
C GLU A 73 -0.27 20.15 -8.82
N ALA A 74 0.59 19.47 -9.58
CA ALA A 74 1.41 20.12 -10.59
C ALA A 74 0.56 20.80 -11.65
N GLN A 75 -0.64 20.28 -11.97
CA GLN A 75 -1.58 20.92 -12.90
C GLN A 75 -2.27 22.15 -12.29
N GLY A 76 -2.05 22.45 -11.00
CA GLY A 76 -2.67 23.57 -10.32
C GLY A 76 -4.02 23.25 -9.68
N LEU A 77 -4.37 21.96 -9.61
CA LEU A 77 -5.66 21.51 -9.08
C LEU A 77 -5.59 21.33 -7.55
N ALA A 78 -6.69 21.63 -6.88
CA ALA A 78 -6.80 21.47 -5.43
C ALA A 78 -7.13 20.03 -5.05
N VAL A 79 -6.22 19.36 -4.34
CA VAL A 79 -6.22 17.91 -4.13
C VAL A 79 -6.33 17.54 -2.65
N ALA A 80 -7.09 16.48 -2.37
CA ALA A 80 -7.01 15.76 -1.10
C ALA A 80 -6.68 14.29 -1.40
N ALA A 81 -5.96 13.64 -0.49
CA ALA A 81 -5.60 12.22 -0.65
C ALA A 81 -5.63 11.50 0.71
N ILE A 82 -5.96 10.22 0.67
CA ILE A 82 -6.04 9.41 1.88
C ILE A 82 -5.60 7.96 1.60
N GLY A 83 -4.70 7.47 2.44
CA GLY A 83 -4.19 6.11 2.29
C GLY A 83 -3.21 5.73 3.41
N SER A 84 -2.41 4.72 3.14
CA SER A 84 -1.41 4.22 4.10
C SER A 84 -0.34 5.27 4.40
N LEU A 85 0.02 6.10 3.42
CA LEU A 85 1.02 7.15 3.61
C LEU A 85 0.54 8.28 4.51
N GLY A 86 -0.79 8.44 4.65
CA GLY A 86 -1.34 9.51 5.47
C GLY A 86 -2.57 10.14 4.86
N PHE A 87 -2.81 11.34 5.32
CA PHE A 87 -3.92 12.20 4.89
C PHE A 87 -3.35 13.50 4.36
N LYS A 88 -3.94 13.98 3.28
CA LYS A 88 -3.56 15.26 2.68
C LYS A 88 -4.83 16.03 2.33
N ILE A 89 -4.86 17.32 2.63
CA ILE A 89 -5.86 18.29 2.15
C ILE A 89 -5.09 19.54 1.74
N ARG A 90 -4.97 19.76 0.45
CA ARG A 90 -4.14 20.83 -0.12
C ARG A 90 -2.70 20.69 0.39
N GLU A 91 -2.11 21.71 0.95
CA GLU A 91 -0.73 21.74 1.47
C GLU A 91 -0.58 21.05 2.84
N LYS A 92 -1.68 20.75 3.52
CA LYS A 92 -1.64 20.14 4.87
C LYS A 92 -1.58 18.64 4.78
N GLU A 93 -0.55 18.06 5.37
CA GLU A 93 -0.36 16.61 5.44
C GLU A 93 -0.22 16.16 6.90
N TRP A 94 -0.71 14.96 7.20
CA TRP A 94 -0.55 14.35 8.52
C TRP A 94 -0.57 12.82 8.42
N PRO A 95 0.15 12.13 9.32
CA PRO A 95 0.28 10.67 9.23
C PRO A 95 -1.04 9.95 9.48
N ASN A 96 -1.15 8.74 8.94
CA ASN A 96 -2.29 7.86 9.17
C ASN A 96 -2.05 7.01 10.43
N ASN A 97 -2.50 7.51 11.57
CA ASN A 97 -2.37 6.83 12.86
C ASN A 97 -3.57 5.90 13.17
N LEU A 98 -4.36 5.50 12.16
CA LEU A 98 -5.58 4.72 12.38
C LEU A 98 -5.37 3.21 12.37
N LYS A 99 -4.15 2.72 12.18
CA LYS A 99 -3.83 1.28 12.01
C LYS A 99 -4.66 0.61 10.90
N MET A 100 -5.18 1.40 9.96
CA MET A 100 -5.94 0.93 8.81
C MET A 100 -5.79 1.90 7.64
N THR A 101 -5.56 1.38 6.45
CA THR A 101 -5.36 2.18 5.22
C THR A 101 -6.56 3.06 4.90
N MET A 102 -7.74 2.46 4.88
CA MET A 102 -8.99 3.15 4.57
C MET A 102 -9.77 3.40 5.86
N PRO A 103 -10.02 4.66 6.25
CA PRO A 103 -10.72 4.97 7.51
C PRO A 103 -12.13 4.37 7.57
N GLY A 104 -12.63 4.27 8.78
CA GLY A 104 -14.03 3.90 9.03
C GLY A 104 -15.00 4.92 8.41
N ARG A 105 -16.21 4.49 8.20
CA ARG A 105 -17.28 5.16 7.43
C ARG A 105 -17.47 6.64 7.78
N LEU A 106 -17.70 6.93 9.06
CA LEU A 106 -17.90 8.32 9.53
C LEU A 106 -16.65 9.16 9.36
N LYS A 107 -15.46 8.58 9.64
CA LYS A 107 -14.18 9.28 9.49
C LYS A 107 -13.90 9.61 8.02
N LEU A 108 -14.29 8.72 7.11
CA LEU A 108 -14.13 8.95 5.67
C LEU A 108 -15.06 10.09 5.21
N GLN A 109 -16.33 10.08 5.61
CA GLN A 109 -17.27 11.15 5.26
C GLN A 109 -16.81 12.50 5.85
N LYS A 110 -16.31 12.49 7.10
CA LYS A 110 -15.73 13.68 7.74
C LYS A 110 -14.52 14.23 6.96
N PHE A 111 -13.67 13.33 6.46
CA PHE A 111 -12.51 13.72 5.63
C PHE A 111 -12.99 14.38 4.33
N LEU A 112 -13.97 13.77 3.65
CA LEU A 112 -14.53 14.32 2.41
C LEU A 112 -15.17 15.70 2.65
N ALA A 113 -15.88 15.87 3.77
CA ALA A 113 -16.43 17.18 4.13
C ALA A 113 -15.33 18.22 4.31
N ARG A 114 -14.25 17.87 4.99
CA ARG A 114 -13.10 18.77 5.16
C ARG A 114 -12.41 19.11 3.84
N ALA A 115 -12.33 18.12 2.93
CA ALA A 115 -11.77 18.34 1.58
C ALA A 115 -12.67 19.31 0.77
N ARG A 116 -13.99 19.10 0.81
CA ARG A 116 -14.98 20.01 0.21
C ARG A 116 -14.85 21.44 0.78
N ASP A 117 -14.82 21.54 2.10
CA ASP A 117 -14.77 22.85 2.80
C ASP A 117 -13.43 23.57 2.54
N ALA A 118 -12.38 22.83 2.17
CA ALA A 118 -11.10 23.38 1.73
C ALA A 118 -11.05 23.64 0.22
N ASN A 119 -12.20 23.54 -0.46
CA ASN A 119 -12.34 23.73 -1.91
C ASN A 119 -11.41 22.82 -2.73
N CYS A 120 -11.26 21.57 -2.31
CA CYS A 120 -10.59 20.57 -3.14
C CYS A 120 -11.50 20.19 -4.32
N GLU A 121 -10.89 19.96 -5.47
CA GLU A 121 -11.56 19.50 -6.69
C GLU A 121 -11.52 17.97 -6.79
N TYR A 122 -10.38 17.39 -6.40
CA TYR A 122 -10.09 15.97 -6.51
C TYR A 122 -9.81 15.35 -5.15
N VAL A 123 -10.31 14.13 -4.95
CA VAL A 123 -9.94 13.33 -3.78
C VAL A 123 -9.49 11.95 -4.27
N ILE A 124 -8.27 11.57 -3.91
CA ILE A 124 -7.71 10.25 -4.25
C ILE A 124 -7.80 9.36 -3.01
N LEU A 125 -8.47 8.23 -3.15
CA LEU A 125 -8.71 7.27 -2.07
C LEU A 125 -7.93 5.98 -2.32
N GLU A 126 -7.14 5.56 -1.35
CA GLU A 126 -6.59 4.20 -1.33
C GLU A 126 -7.71 3.26 -0.87
N VAL A 127 -8.22 2.43 -1.79
CA VAL A 127 -9.40 1.60 -1.57
C VAL A 127 -8.99 0.15 -1.29
N THR A 128 -9.27 -0.31 -0.06
CA THR A 128 -8.96 -1.67 0.37
C THR A 128 -10.14 -2.62 0.11
N SER A 129 -9.85 -3.91 -0.05
CA SER A 129 -10.88 -4.95 -0.23
C SER A 129 -11.82 -5.02 0.99
N GLU A 130 -11.26 -4.88 2.20
CA GLU A 130 -12.06 -4.84 3.43
C GLU A 130 -12.97 -3.60 3.49
N GLY A 131 -12.47 -2.45 3.02
CA GLY A 131 -13.27 -1.22 2.92
C GLY A 131 -14.46 -1.41 2.00
N LEU A 132 -14.24 -2.07 0.86
CA LEU A 132 -15.32 -2.40 -0.09
C LEU A 132 -16.29 -3.42 0.49
N ALA A 133 -15.79 -4.48 1.11
CA ALA A 133 -16.62 -5.50 1.76
C ALA A 133 -17.48 -4.90 2.88
N GLN A 134 -16.96 -3.89 3.57
CA GLN A 134 -17.66 -3.17 4.66
C GLN A 134 -18.45 -1.96 4.17
N HIS A 135 -18.70 -1.81 2.88
CA HIS A 135 -19.48 -0.71 2.29
C HIS A 135 -19.01 0.68 2.72
N ARG A 136 -17.69 0.89 2.90
CA ARG A 136 -17.17 2.19 3.35
C ARG A 136 -17.35 3.30 2.30
N LEU A 137 -17.55 2.92 1.02
CA LEU A 137 -17.82 3.86 -0.07
C LEU A 137 -19.33 4.12 -0.29
N ALA A 138 -20.23 3.52 0.49
CA ALA A 138 -21.67 3.78 0.31
C ALA A 138 -21.96 5.28 0.50
N GLY A 139 -22.70 5.86 -0.44
CA GLY A 139 -22.96 7.30 -0.50
C GLY A 139 -21.86 8.12 -1.15
N ILE A 140 -20.78 7.48 -1.64
CA ILE A 140 -19.67 8.12 -2.34
C ILE A 140 -19.68 7.63 -3.78
N LYS A 141 -19.88 8.54 -4.73
CA LYS A 141 -19.78 8.23 -6.16
C LYS A 141 -18.32 8.34 -6.58
N VAL A 142 -17.71 7.20 -6.90
CA VAL A 142 -16.35 7.16 -7.45
C VAL A 142 -16.41 7.47 -8.94
N ASP A 143 -15.62 8.43 -9.38
CA ASP A 143 -15.57 8.85 -10.78
C ASP A 143 -14.58 8.02 -11.60
N CYS A 144 -13.43 7.70 -10.99
CA CYS A 144 -12.38 6.92 -11.65
C CYS A 144 -11.96 5.75 -10.74
N ALA A 145 -11.97 4.54 -11.26
CA ALA A 145 -11.47 3.34 -10.58
C ALA A 145 -10.15 2.90 -11.22
N VAL A 146 -9.12 2.75 -10.39
CA VAL A 146 -7.77 2.38 -10.84
C VAL A 146 -7.43 1.00 -10.29
N PHE A 147 -7.04 0.07 -11.17
CA PHE A 147 -6.57 -1.28 -10.84
C PHE A 147 -5.05 -1.36 -11.01
N THR A 148 -4.33 -1.61 -9.93
CA THR A 148 -2.85 -1.76 -9.99
C THR A 148 -2.44 -3.21 -10.26
N ASN A 149 -2.84 -4.15 -9.42
CA ASN A 149 -2.49 -5.59 -9.57
C ASN A 149 -3.29 -6.44 -8.58
N LEU A 150 -3.15 -7.78 -8.73
CA LEU A 150 -3.83 -8.73 -7.86
C LEU A 150 -2.92 -9.93 -7.54
N HIS A 151 -2.60 -10.09 -6.27
CA HIS A 151 -1.83 -11.21 -5.73
C HIS A 151 -2.61 -11.88 -4.58
N ARG A 152 -2.25 -13.10 -4.25
CA ARG A 152 -2.89 -13.83 -3.12
C ARG A 152 -2.53 -13.15 -1.80
N GLU A 153 -3.53 -12.58 -1.16
CA GLU A 153 -3.38 -11.88 0.12
C GLU A 153 -4.74 -11.82 0.82
N HIS A 154 -4.73 -11.56 2.13
CA HIS A 154 -5.94 -11.40 2.95
C HIS A 154 -6.89 -12.61 2.90
N LEU A 155 -6.35 -13.83 2.76
CA LEU A 155 -7.16 -15.05 2.68
C LEU A 155 -7.93 -15.30 3.98
N GLU A 156 -7.32 -15.01 5.13
CA GLU A 156 -7.99 -15.17 6.44
C GLU A 156 -9.20 -14.24 6.58
N SER A 157 -9.10 -12.99 6.09
CA SER A 157 -10.19 -12.01 6.25
C SER A 157 -11.33 -12.23 5.24
N HIS A 158 -11.04 -12.74 4.04
CA HIS A 158 -12.04 -12.95 2.98
C HIS A 158 -12.52 -14.41 2.87
N GLY A 159 -11.83 -15.35 3.51
CA GLY A 159 -12.13 -16.78 3.45
C GLY A 159 -11.67 -17.48 2.17
N SER A 160 -11.50 -16.74 1.07
CA SER A 160 -11.00 -17.29 -0.20
C SER A 160 -10.46 -16.18 -1.09
N PHE A 161 -9.58 -16.55 -2.02
CA PHE A 161 -9.04 -15.63 -3.04
C PHE A 161 -10.15 -15.09 -3.95
N GLU A 162 -11.13 -15.92 -4.28
CA GLU A 162 -12.26 -15.51 -5.12
C GLU A 162 -13.10 -14.41 -4.42
N ASN A 163 -13.36 -14.53 -3.13
CA ASN A 163 -14.07 -13.50 -2.37
C ASN A 163 -13.26 -12.19 -2.31
N TYR A 164 -11.94 -12.29 -2.20
CA TYR A 164 -11.04 -11.12 -2.24
C TYR A 164 -11.15 -10.41 -3.61
N ILE A 165 -11.16 -11.17 -4.71
CA ILE A 165 -11.37 -10.63 -6.07
C ILE A 165 -12.73 -9.92 -6.15
N LYS A 166 -13.80 -10.61 -5.75
CA LYS A 166 -15.18 -10.07 -5.78
C LYS A 166 -15.28 -8.77 -4.96
N ALA A 167 -14.61 -8.71 -3.83
CA ALA A 167 -14.60 -7.49 -3.01
C ALA A 167 -14.00 -6.31 -3.79
N LYS A 168 -12.86 -6.50 -4.48
CA LYS A 168 -12.23 -5.44 -5.28
C LYS A 168 -13.05 -5.08 -6.52
N GLN A 169 -13.66 -6.08 -7.18
CA GLN A 169 -14.50 -5.88 -8.36
C GLN A 169 -15.67 -4.92 -8.10
N ARG A 170 -16.15 -4.83 -6.84
CA ARG A 170 -17.23 -3.89 -6.49
C ARG A 170 -16.89 -2.46 -6.85
N LEU A 171 -15.62 -2.04 -6.73
CA LEU A 171 -15.20 -0.69 -7.12
C LEU A 171 -15.51 -0.44 -8.60
N PHE A 172 -15.20 -1.40 -9.47
CA PHE A 172 -15.41 -1.30 -10.93
C PHE A 172 -16.89 -1.47 -11.31
N LEU A 173 -17.58 -2.35 -10.59
CA LEU A 173 -19.02 -2.53 -10.79
C LEU A 173 -19.78 -1.24 -10.49
N GLU A 174 -19.37 -0.49 -9.47
CA GLU A 174 -20.06 0.74 -9.01
C GLU A 174 -19.57 2.00 -9.75
N THR A 175 -18.35 2.00 -10.28
CA THR A 175 -17.78 3.13 -11.04
C THR A 175 -18.17 3.01 -12.52
N LYS A 176 -18.86 4.02 -13.07
CA LYS A 176 -19.40 3.97 -14.43
C LYS A 176 -18.72 4.95 -15.40
N HIS A 177 -17.83 5.82 -14.90
CA HIS A 177 -17.23 6.84 -15.77
C HIS A 177 -15.87 6.41 -16.30
N ILE A 178 -14.86 6.26 -15.44
CA ILE A 178 -13.49 5.96 -15.88
C ILE A 178 -12.96 4.69 -15.21
N HIS A 179 -12.41 3.76 -16.00
CA HIS A 179 -11.61 2.65 -15.51
C HIS A 179 -10.18 2.77 -16.05
N VAL A 180 -9.20 2.73 -15.14
CA VAL A 180 -7.78 2.61 -15.47
C VAL A 180 -7.33 1.21 -15.03
N LEU A 181 -6.78 0.43 -15.97
CA LEU A 181 -6.57 -1.00 -15.79
C LEU A 181 -5.14 -1.39 -16.19
N ASN A 182 -4.44 -2.06 -15.27
CA ASN A 182 -3.11 -2.62 -15.57
C ASN A 182 -3.28 -3.91 -16.38
N ILE A 183 -2.89 -3.86 -17.66
CA ILE A 183 -3.03 -4.98 -18.62
C ILE A 183 -1.98 -6.08 -18.37
N ASP A 184 -0.88 -5.77 -17.70
CA ASP A 184 0.18 -6.75 -17.41
C ASP A 184 -0.19 -7.71 -16.27
N ASP A 185 -1.26 -7.42 -15.52
CA ASP A 185 -1.70 -8.29 -14.43
C ASP A 185 -2.47 -9.50 -15.00
N PRO A 186 -2.12 -10.74 -14.58
CA PRO A 186 -2.81 -11.95 -15.09
C PRO A 186 -4.31 -11.97 -14.83
N HIS A 187 -4.79 -11.15 -13.90
CA HIS A 187 -6.22 -11.08 -13.56
C HIS A 187 -6.93 -9.87 -14.21
N PHE A 188 -6.27 -9.18 -15.15
CA PHE A 188 -6.79 -8.01 -15.85
C PHE A 188 -8.23 -8.22 -16.34
N GLU A 189 -8.50 -9.35 -17.01
CA GLU A 189 -9.80 -9.66 -17.60
C GLU A 189 -10.94 -9.66 -16.56
N LYS A 190 -10.63 -9.98 -15.31
CA LYS A 190 -11.63 -9.98 -14.23
C LYS A 190 -12.15 -8.56 -13.93
N PHE A 191 -11.42 -7.54 -14.35
CA PHE A 191 -11.77 -6.12 -14.12
C PHE A 191 -12.18 -5.42 -15.43
N ALA A 192 -11.62 -5.84 -16.55
CA ALA A 192 -11.85 -5.25 -17.87
C ALA A 192 -13.30 -5.41 -18.36
N ASN A 193 -14.00 -6.44 -17.91
CA ASN A 193 -15.36 -6.74 -18.36
C ASN A 193 -16.44 -5.80 -17.78
N PHE A 194 -16.13 -5.02 -16.75
CA PHE A 194 -17.10 -4.07 -16.19
C PHE A 194 -17.26 -2.85 -17.14
N PRO A 195 -18.49 -2.39 -17.40
CA PRO A 195 -18.69 -1.27 -18.32
C PRO A 195 -18.29 0.07 -17.70
N ALA A 196 -17.63 0.92 -18.49
CA ALA A 196 -17.32 2.30 -18.17
C ALA A 196 -17.32 3.13 -19.45
N LYS A 197 -17.55 4.44 -19.33
CA LYS A 197 -17.55 5.37 -20.49
C LYS A 197 -16.16 5.49 -21.09
N ILE A 198 -15.13 5.49 -20.24
CA ILE A 198 -13.73 5.60 -20.64
C ILE A 198 -12.98 4.44 -19.99
N LYS A 199 -12.23 3.70 -20.80
CA LYS A 199 -11.33 2.67 -20.31
C LYS A 199 -9.93 2.95 -20.87
N ILE A 200 -8.96 3.13 -20.00
CA ILE A 200 -7.55 3.28 -20.40
C ILE A 200 -6.78 2.10 -19.79
N THR A 201 -6.07 1.38 -20.62
CA THR A 201 -5.19 0.32 -20.18
C THR A 201 -3.76 0.84 -20.13
N CYS A 202 -3.02 0.40 -19.14
CA CYS A 202 -1.62 0.77 -18.94
C CYS A 202 -0.82 -0.48 -18.60
N GLY A 203 0.45 -0.45 -18.89
CA GLY A 203 1.34 -1.57 -18.64
C GLY A 203 2.80 -1.19 -18.88
N ARG A 204 3.67 -2.19 -18.92
CA ARG A 204 5.13 -2.03 -19.07
C ARG A 204 5.52 -1.26 -20.35
N HIS A 205 4.69 -1.29 -21.37
CA HIS A 205 4.93 -0.62 -22.64
C HIS A 205 4.21 0.73 -22.76
N GLY A 206 3.74 1.27 -21.64
CA GLY A 206 3.10 2.58 -21.61
C GLY A 206 1.58 2.52 -21.52
N LEU A 207 0.93 3.55 -22.07
CA LEU A 207 -0.53 3.62 -22.13
C LEU A 207 -1.00 2.96 -23.43
N ILE A 208 -1.95 2.03 -23.30
CA ILE A 208 -2.60 1.36 -24.43
C ILE A 208 -4.02 1.91 -24.53
N ASN A 209 -4.54 2.06 -25.74
CA ASN A 209 -5.81 2.72 -26.02
C ASN A 209 -5.81 4.19 -25.54
N SER A 210 -4.63 4.84 -25.54
CA SER A 210 -4.49 6.26 -25.27
C SER A 210 -4.83 7.07 -26.50
N PHE A 211 -5.34 8.27 -26.31
CA PHE A 211 -5.66 9.23 -27.38
C PHE A 211 -4.43 10.03 -27.82
N ARG A 212 -3.28 9.81 -27.19
CA ARG A 212 -2.04 10.58 -27.38
C ARG A 212 -0.85 9.68 -27.72
N PRO A 213 0.24 10.27 -28.29
CA PRO A 213 1.45 9.49 -28.60
C PRO A 213 2.05 8.78 -27.39
N PRO A 214 2.82 7.71 -27.62
CA PRO A 214 3.49 6.99 -26.55
C PRO A 214 4.36 7.90 -25.68
N ILE A 215 4.42 7.59 -24.40
CA ILE A 215 5.24 8.33 -23.44
C ILE A 215 6.65 7.75 -23.49
N SER A 216 7.59 8.53 -24.03
CA SER A 216 8.99 8.10 -24.22
C SER A 216 9.95 8.62 -23.15
N ASP A 217 9.54 9.65 -22.41
CA ASP A 217 10.44 10.45 -21.57
C ASP A 217 10.31 10.19 -20.08
N LEU A 218 9.62 9.12 -19.70
CA LEU A 218 9.48 8.73 -18.29
C LEU A 218 10.83 8.16 -17.80
N ARG A 219 11.41 8.78 -16.79
CA ARG A 219 12.68 8.41 -16.16
C ARG A 219 12.56 8.56 -14.65
N LEU A 220 11.99 7.55 -14.01
CA LEU A 220 11.75 7.59 -12.56
C LEU A 220 13.08 7.51 -11.79
N GLN A 221 13.19 8.32 -10.75
CA GLN A 221 14.30 8.23 -9.79
C GLN A 221 14.02 7.18 -8.70
N LEU A 222 12.76 6.73 -8.61
CA LEU A 222 12.33 5.77 -7.60
C LEU A 222 12.89 4.37 -7.89
N LEU A 223 13.40 3.73 -6.85
CA LEU A 223 13.93 2.37 -6.94
C LEU A 223 12.81 1.34 -7.19
N GLY A 224 13.12 0.36 -8.03
CA GLY A 224 12.25 -0.80 -8.31
C GLY A 224 11.36 -0.61 -9.54
N ASP A 225 11.48 -1.57 -10.47
CA ASP A 225 10.78 -1.56 -11.77
C ASP A 225 9.25 -1.52 -11.62
N PHE A 226 8.74 -2.04 -10.49
CA PHE A 226 7.31 -1.98 -10.18
C PHE A 226 6.77 -0.53 -10.10
N ASN A 227 7.64 0.45 -9.87
CA ASN A 227 7.22 1.86 -9.84
C ASN A 227 6.87 2.40 -11.23
N GLU A 228 7.37 1.77 -12.30
CA GLU A 228 6.93 2.10 -13.66
C GLU A 228 5.43 1.79 -13.85
N HIS A 229 4.98 0.61 -13.38
CA HIS A 229 3.56 0.26 -13.45
C HIS A 229 2.68 1.26 -12.67
N ASN A 230 3.16 1.69 -11.48
CA ASN A 230 2.46 2.68 -10.66
C ASN A 230 2.39 4.04 -11.39
N ALA A 231 3.50 4.42 -12.04
CA ALA A 231 3.60 5.67 -12.81
C ALA A 231 2.67 5.63 -14.03
N TYR A 232 2.68 4.54 -14.80
CA TYR A 232 1.77 4.42 -15.95
C TYR A 232 0.31 4.43 -15.53
N ALA A 233 -0.04 3.85 -14.37
CA ALA A 233 -1.40 3.94 -13.84
C ALA A 233 -1.76 5.40 -13.49
N ALA A 234 -0.81 6.16 -12.92
CA ALA A 234 -1.02 7.58 -12.62
C ALA A 234 -1.14 8.43 -13.90
N LEU A 235 -0.31 8.15 -14.91
CA LEU A 235 -0.38 8.82 -16.22
C LEU A 235 -1.67 8.49 -16.96
N ALA A 236 -2.18 7.26 -16.82
CA ALA A 236 -3.49 6.87 -17.39
C ALA A 236 -4.63 7.67 -16.75
N VAL A 237 -4.54 7.98 -15.47
CA VAL A 237 -5.50 8.89 -14.82
C VAL A 237 -5.38 10.30 -15.41
N ALA A 238 -4.15 10.81 -15.57
CA ALA A 238 -3.92 12.12 -16.18
C ALA A 238 -4.50 12.19 -17.61
N GLU A 239 -4.31 11.12 -18.39
CA GLU A 239 -4.86 10.99 -19.74
C GLU A 239 -6.40 11.01 -19.72
N ALA A 240 -7.00 10.23 -18.82
CA ALA A 240 -8.47 10.14 -18.69
C ALA A 240 -9.12 11.49 -18.40
N TYR A 241 -8.43 12.34 -17.64
CA TYR A 241 -8.90 13.70 -17.35
C TYR A 241 -8.34 14.77 -18.29
N ARG A 242 -7.67 14.35 -19.37
CA ARG A 242 -7.12 15.22 -20.43
C ARG A 242 -6.13 16.27 -19.89
N LEU A 243 -5.37 15.92 -18.87
CA LEU A 243 -4.34 16.78 -18.27
C LEU A 243 -3.12 16.88 -19.20
N ASP A 244 -2.22 17.83 -18.94
CA ASP A 244 -0.96 17.94 -19.65
C ASP A 244 -0.03 16.77 -19.29
N LEU A 245 0.14 15.82 -20.21
CA LEU A 245 0.97 14.63 -19.99
C LEU A 245 2.46 14.96 -19.92
N LYS A 246 2.94 15.99 -20.64
CA LYS A 246 4.35 16.41 -20.55
C LYS A 246 4.65 16.88 -19.11
N LYS A 247 3.77 17.70 -18.58
CA LYS A 247 3.86 18.19 -17.20
C LYS A 247 3.72 17.02 -16.19
N ALA A 248 2.83 16.07 -16.47
CA ALA A 248 2.65 14.88 -15.62
C ALA A 248 3.94 14.02 -15.59
N VAL A 249 4.57 13.78 -16.76
CA VAL A 249 5.83 13.02 -16.86
C VAL A 249 6.95 13.76 -16.12
N ALA A 250 7.10 15.08 -16.36
CA ALA A 250 8.09 15.89 -15.67
C ALA A 250 7.93 15.83 -14.15
N THR A 251 6.67 15.87 -13.68
CA THR A 251 6.36 15.73 -12.25
C THR A 251 6.79 14.37 -11.70
N LEU A 252 6.47 13.28 -12.41
CA LEU A 252 6.87 11.94 -11.95
C LEU A 252 8.39 11.78 -11.93
N ASN A 253 9.10 12.33 -12.93
CA ASN A 253 10.57 12.30 -13.02
C ASN A 253 11.23 13.10 -11.88
N SER A 254 10.54 14.09 -11.29
CA SER A 254 11.06 14.88 -10.18
C SER A 254 10.83 14.25 -8.81
N ILE A 255 10.09 13.13 -8.71
CA ILE A 255 9.86 12.44 -7.43
C ILE A 255 11.13 11.67 -7.06
N GLU A 256 11.86 12.15 -6.08
CA GLU A 256 13.09 11.53 -5.59
C GLU A 256 12.82 10.34 -4.65
N SER A 257 11.80 10.46 -3.81
CA SER A 257 11.44 9.41 -2.85
C SER A 257 9.96 9.47 -2.48
N ILE A 258 9.46 8.35 -1.98
CA ILE A 258 8.11 8.25 -1.40
C ILE A 258 8.30 7.64 -0.01
N PRO A 259 7.82 8.31 1.07
CA PRO A 259 8.05 7.82 2.44
C PRO A 259 7.64 6.36 2.63
N GLY A 260 8.57 5.54 3.12
CA GLY A 260 8.35 4.12 3.37
C GLY A 260 8.11 3.26 2.13
N ARG A 261 8.54 3.70 0.93
CA ARG A 261 8.42 2.95 -0.34
C ARG A 261 9.77 2.93 -1.05
N MET A 262 10.62 1.98 -0.70
CA MET A 262 12.03 1.93 -1.14
C MET A 262 12.73 3.28 -0.87
N GLU A 263 12.34 3.93 0.21
CA GLU A 263 12.86 5.23 0.61
C GLU A 263 14.33 5.11 0.99
N VAL A 264 15.19 5.86 0.33
CA VAL A 264 16.64 5.84 0.57
C VAL A 264 17.00 6.97 1.51
N ILE A 265 17.63 6.63 2.63
CA ILE A 265 18.18 7.59 3.59
C ILE A 265 19.69 7.42 3.62
N GLU A 266 20.40 8.47 3.23
CA GLU A 266 21.87 8.48 3.24
C GLU A 266 22.38 8.72 4.68
N SER A 267 23.30 7.88 5.12
CA SER A 267 23.95 8.06 6.41
C SER A 267 25.30 8.77 6.23
N PRO A 268 25.64 9.72 7.12
CA PRO A 268 26.96 10.35 7.07
C PRO A 268 28.11 9.35 7.35
N LYS A 269 27.79 8.14 7.82
CA LYS A 269 28.77 7.08 8.08
C LYS A 269 29.04 6.21 6.83
N GLY A 270 28.49 6.57 5.66
CA GLY A 270 28.78 5.89 4.40
C GLY A 270 27.94 4.66 4.09
N PHE A 271 26.85 4.41 4.83
CA PHE A 271 25.90 3.36 4.51
C PHE A 271 24.54 3.99 4.12
N LYS A 272 23.71 3.22 3.44
CA LYS A 272 22.35 3.63 3.07
C LYS A 272 21.33 2.83 3.90
N ILE A 273 20.28 3.51 4.34
CA ILE A 273 19.13 2.87 4.99
C ILE A 273 18.00 2.88 3.96
N ILE A 274 17.42 1.71 3.71
CA ILE A 274 16.26 1.58 2.81
C ILE A 274 15.05 1.26 3.68
N VAL A 275 14.02 2.10 3.60
CA VAL A 275 12.77 1.89 4.35
C VAL A 275 11.69 1.48 3.36
N ASP A 276 11.06 0.31 3.61
CA ASP A 276 9.95 -0.17 2.77
C ASP A 276 8.85 -0.82 3.62
N TYR A 277 7.65 -0.73 3.15
CA TYR A 277 6.44 -1.27 3.80
C TYR A 277 6.16 -2.72 3.39
N ALA A 278 7.07 -3.40 2.73
CA ALA A 278 6.88 -4.78 2.27
C ALA A 278 6.49 -5.71 3.44
N HIS A 279 5.28 -6.24 3.42
CA HIS A 279 4.71 -7.07 4.49
C HIS A 279 4.04 -8.35 3.95
N THR A 280 4.40 -8.74 2.72
CA THR A 280 4.01 -10.03 2.13
C THR A 280 5.27 -10.70 1.58
N PRO A 281 5.30 -12.05 1.51
CA PRO A 281 6.47 -12.75 0.98
C PRO A 281 6.91 -12.23 -0.39
N ASP A 282 5.98 -12.13 -1.34
CA ASP A 282 6.28 -11.65 -2.70
C ASP A 282 6.84 -10.22 -2.71
N SER A 283 6.31 -9.32 -1.86
CA SER A 283 6.84 -7.94 -1.81
C SER A 283 8.20 -7.87 -1.14
N LEU A 284 8.42 -8.65 -0.10
CA LEU A 284 9.72 -8.73 0.59
C LEU A 284 10.78 -9.27 -0.38
N GLU A 285 10.47 -10.34 -1.08
CA GLU A 285 11.37 -10.95 -2.08
C GLU A 285 11.72 -9.93 -3.18
N MET A 286 10.72 -9.22 -3.69
CA MET A 286 10.90 -8.19 -4.72
C MET A 286 11.84 -7.07 -4.25
N VAL A 287 11.63 -6.58 -3.02
CA VAL A 287 12.49 -5.53 -2.42
C VAL A 287 13.94 -6.03 -2.33
N TYR A 288 14.16 -7.20 -1.73
CA TYR A 288 15.51 -7.74 -1.54
C TYR A 288 16.19 -8.05 -2.86
N GLN A 289 15.47 -8.59 -3.84
CA GLN A 289 15.98 -8.85 -5.18
C GLN A 289 16.43 -7.56 -5.87
N ASN A 290 15.62 -6.50 -5.81
CA ASN A 290 15.99 -5.20 -6.36
C ASN A 290 17.24 -4.64 -5.68
N LEU A 291 17.35 -4.75 -4.36
CA LEU A 291 18.52 -4.29 -3.61
C LEU A 291 19.77 -5.10 -3.97
N LYS A 292 19.68 -6.41 -4.08
CA LYS A 292 20.81 -7.26 -4.50
C LYS A 292 21.28 -6.88 -5.92
N ASN A 293 20.34 -6.67 -6.83
CA ASN A 293 20.66 -6.26 -8.21
C ASN A 293 21.36 -4.90 -8.22
N LEU A 294 20.87 -3.95 -7.42
CA LEU A 294 21.49 -2.63 -7.27
C LEU A 294 22.92 -2.74 -6.73
N LEU A 295 23.14 -3.56 -5.70
CA LEU A 295 24.47 -3.79 -5.12
C LEU A 295 25.43 -4.41 -6.14
N LEU A 296 24.93 -5.33 -6.98
CA LEU A 296 25.75 -5.95 -8.04
C LEU A 296 26.08 -4.93 -9.15
N ALA A 297 25.11 -4.10 -9.53
CA ALA A 297 25.28 -3.08 -10.58
C ALA A 297 26.25 -1.97 -10.16
N THR A 298 26.31 -1.62 -8.88
CA THR A 298 27.19 -0.57 -8.36
C THR A 298 28.63 -1.05 -8.08
N ARG A 299 28.90 -2.36 -8.20
CA ARG A 299 30.28 -2.87 -8.06
C ARG A 299 31.15 -2.33 -9.17
N PRO A 300 32.36 -1.81 -8.86
CA PRO A 300 33.31 -1.40 -9.89
C PRO A 300 33.59 -2.54 -10.88
N GLU A 301 33.78 -2.22 -12.15
CA GLU A 301 33.99 -3.20 -13.22
C GLU A 301 35.15 -4.17 -12.94
N LYS A 302 36.24 -3.67 -12.33
CA LYS A 302 37.38 -4.49 -11.89
C LYS A 302 37.01 -5.56 -10.88
N LEU A 303 35.99 -5.31 -10.07
CA LEU A 303 35.50 -6.27 -9.05
C LEU A 303 34.47 -7.26 -9.64
N ARG A 304 33.78 -6.88 -10.69
CA ARG A 304 32.89 -7.80 -11.43
C ARG A 304 33.69 -8.91 -12.10
N ASN A 305 34.93 -8.62 -12.47
CA ASN A 305 35.84 -9.54 -13.17
C ASN A 305 36.84 -10.26 -12.25
N GLY A 306 36.65 -10.19 -10.93
CA GLY A 306 37.46 -10.93 -9.96
C GLY A 306 38.82 -10.32 -9.61
N ALA A 307 39.11 -9.10 -10.05
CA ALA A 307 40.42 -8.44 -9.83
C ALA A 307 40.29 -7.28 -8.82
N GLY A 308 40.65 -7.52 -7.59
CA GLY A 308 40.80 -6.47 -6.58
C GLY A 308 40.06 -6.71 -5.25
N TYR A 309 40.63 -6.15 -4.19
CA TYR A 309 40.08 -6.20 -2.84
C TYR A 309 39.19 -4.96 -2.59
N SER A 310 37.89 -5.13 -2.49
CA SER A 310 37.05 -4.16 -1.81
C SER A 310 36.24 -4.90 -0.74
N LEU A 311 35.94 -4.23 0.34
CA LEU A 311 35.03 -4.78 1.33
C LEU A 311 33.69 -5.08 0.64
N PRO A 312 33.18 -6.31 0.73
CA PRO A 312 31.91 -6.63 0.09
C PRO A 312 30.79 -5.78 0.72
N THR A 313 30.01 -5.09 -0.11
CA THR A 313 28.84 -4.36 0.37
C THR A 313 27.85 -5.38 0.90
N LYS A 314 27.51 -5.27 2.18
CA LYS A 314 26.58 -6.18 2.87
C LYS A 314 25.16 -5.65 2.83
N LEU A 315 24.22 -6.55 2.65
CA LEU A 315 22.79 -6.28 2.84
C LEU A 315 22.37 -6.76 4.24
N ILE A 316 22.14 -5.81 5.14
CA ILE A 316 21.67 -6.07 6.50
C ILE A 316 20.17 -5.82 6.53
N CYS A 317 19.39 -6.83 6.89
CA CYS A 317 17.94 -6.77 6.84
C CYS A 317 17.36 -6.73 8.26
N VAL A 318 16.51 -5.73 8.52
CA VAL A 318 15.74 -5.63 9.77
C VAL A 318 14.29 -5.94 9.43
N LEU A 319 13.73 -7.00 10.00
CA LEU A 319 12.36 -7.40 9.68
C LEU A 319 11.61 -7.94 10.90
N GLY A 320 10.29 -7.82 10.82
CA GLY A 320 9.36 -8.35 11.79
C GLY A 320 8.07 -8.76 11.11
N ALA A 321 7.07 -9.13 11.90
CA ALA A 321 5.74 -9.42 11.41
C ALA A 321 4.69 -9.00 12.42
N ALA A 322 3.58 -8.46 11.93
CA ALA A 322 2.48 -8.06 12.79
C ALA A 322 1.67 -9.27 13.26
N GLY A 323 1.14 -9.17 14.46
CA GLY A 323 0.18 -10.11 15.05
C GLY A 323 -1.26 -9.73 14.74
N GLY A 324 -2.17 -10.00 15.71
CA GLY A 324 -3.55 -9.55 15.65
C GLY A 324 -4.40 -10.19 14.55
N GLY A 325 -4.22 -11.50 14.32
CA GLY A 325 -5.00 -12.25 13.33
C GLY A 325 -4.52 -12.05 11.89
N ARG A 326 -3.29 -11.59 11.71
CA ARG A 326 -2.65 -11.53 10.39
C ARG A 326 -2.22 -12.92 9.95
N ASP A 327 -2.09 -13.13 8.64
CA ASP A 327 -1.70 -14.41 8.02
C ASP A 327 -0.39 -14.98 8.63
N LYS A 328 -0.47 -15.94 9.54
CA LYS A 328 0.68 -16.52 10.26
C LYS A 328 1.61 -17.32 9.34
N TRP A 329 1.07 -17.92 8.28
CA TRP A 329 1.84 -18.72 7.32
C TRP A 329 2.97 -17.90 6.65
N LYS A 330 2.83 -16.58 6.62
CA LYS A 330 3.84 -15.68 6.03
C LYS A 330 5.15 -15.65 6.84
N ARG A 331 5.07 -15.88 8.16
CA ARG A 331 6.21 -15.68 9.08
C ARG A 331 7.42 -16.53 8.70
N PRO A 332 7.31 -17.87 8.56
CA PRO A 332 8.44 -18.65 8.11
C PRO A 332 8.88 -18.33 6.68
N GLU A 333 7.97 -17.91 5.80
CA GLU A 333 8.32 -17.48 4.45
C GLU A 333 9.20 -16.22 4.47
N PHE A 334 8.96 -15.28 5.39
CA PHE A 334 9.83 -14.11 5.58
C PHE A 334 11.25 -14.54 5.94
N GLY A 335 11.38 -15.50 6.85
CA GLY A 335 12.68 -16.07 7.24
C GLY A 335 13.42 -16.70 6.06
N LYS A 336 12.73 -17.53 5.27
CA LYS A 336 13.28 -18.18 4.06
C LYS A 336 13.79 -17.15 3.04
N ILE A 337 12.99 -16.12 2.80
CA ILE A 337 13.32 -15.06 1.83
C ILE A 337 14.54 -14.27 2.33
N ALA A 338 14.51 -13.83 3.60
CA ALA A 338 15.62 -13.08 4.17
C ALA A 338 16.94 -13.88 4.10
N SER A 339 16.89 -15.19 4.42
CA SER A 339 18.07 -16.08 4.35
C SER A 339 18.68 -16.19 2.96
N ARG A 340 17.86 -15.99 1.91
CA ARG A 340 18.33 -16.09 0.51
C ARG A 340 19.05 -14.83 0.05
N TYR A 341 18.64 -13.67 0.55
CA TYR A 341 19.09 -12.38 0.00
C TYR A 341 19.99 -11.59 0.94
N CYS A 342 19.80 -11.72 2.26
CA CYS A 342 20.46 -10.86 3.25
C CYS A 342 21.74 -11.51 3.77
N ASP A 343 22.78 -10.71 3.98
CA ASP A 343 24.06 -11.16 4.54
C ASP A 343 24.00 -11.22 6.06
N GLU A 344 23.17 -10.34 6.66
CA GLU A 344 22.86 -10.35 8.10
C GLU A 344 21.37 -10.07 8.28
N ILE A 345 20.74 -10.70 9.28
CA ILE A 345 19.31 -10.56 9.55
C ILE A 345 19.12 -10.15 11.01
N ILE A 346 18.36 -9.08 11.20
CA ILE A 346 17.96 -8.61 12.54
C ILE A 346 16.43 -8.79 12.65
N LEU A 347 16.00 -9.64 13.58
CA LEU A 347 14.58 -9.82 13.85
C LEU A 347 14.14 -8.89 14.97
N THR A 348 12.99 -8.26 14.78
CA THR A 348 12.40 -7.36 15.76
C THR A 348 10.89 -7.56 15.80
N ASN A 349 10.24 -7.18 16.91
CA ASN A 349 8.80 -7.16 16.93
C ASN A 349 8.30 -5.93 16.15
N GLU A 350 7.23 -6.11 15.41
CA GLU A 350 6.55 -5.01 14.72
C GLU A 350 5.35 -4.55 15.57
N ASP A 351 4.18 -5.07 15.33
CA ASP A 351 2.97 -4.73 16.10
C ASP A 351 2.30 -6.06 16.52
N PRO A 352 2.65 -6.60 17.70
CA PRO A 352 2.19 -7.93 18.09
C PRO A 352 0.71 -8.00 18.48
N TYR A 353 0.06 -6.86 18.76
CA TYR A 353 -1.32 -6.80 19.28
C TYR A 353 -1.45 -7.66 20.55
N ASP A 354 -2.26 -8.71 20.49
CA ASP A 354 -2.53 -9.64 21.60
C ASP A 354 -1.69 -10.93 21.54
N GLU A 355 -0.79 -11.05 20.54
CA GLU A 355 0.11 -12.21 20.42
C GLU A 355 1.43 -11.96 21.14
N ASN A 356 2.08 -13.05 21.59
CA ASN A 356 3.40 -12.96 22.20
C ASN A 356 4.45 -12.57 21.13
N PRO A 357 5.15 -11.45 21.29
CA PRO A 357 6.13 -10.99 20.28
C PRO A 357 7.28 -11.97 20.05
N GLU A 358 7.73 -12.68 21.08
CA GLU A 358 8.81 -13.67 20.95
C GLU A 358 8.38 -14.84 20.06
N GLN A 359 7.14 -15.31 20.23
CA GLN A 359 6.59 -16.38 19.37
C GLN A 359 6.52 -15.94 17.89
N ILE A 360 6.24 -14.67 17.63
CA ILE A 360 6.23 -14.15 16.25
C ILE A 360 7.65 -14.21 15.67
N ILE A 361 8.63 -13.78 16.44
CA ILE A 361 10.05 -13.80 16.04
C ILE A 361 10.51 -15.25 15.79
N ASP A 362 10.18 -16.18 16.70
CA ASP A 362 10.52 -17.60 16.56
C ASP A 362 9.91 -18.21 15.30
N GLN A 363 8.67 -17.84 14.95
CA GLN A 363 8.01 -18.31 13.73
C GLN A 363 8.70 -17.78 12.46
N ILE A 364 9.27 -16.58 12.50
CA ILE A 364 10.08 -16.06 11.39
C ILE A 364 11.40 -16.84 11.32
N ALA A 365 12.07 -16.99 12.47
CA ALA A 365 13.35 -17.70 12.58
C ALA A 365 13.26 -19.16 12.13
N ALA A 366 12.12 -19.82 12.36
CA ALA A 366 11.86 -21.19 11.88
C ALA A 366 11.96 -21.34 10.36
N GLY A 367 11.89 -20.23 9.62
CA GLY A 367 12.07 -20.22 8.16
C GLY A 367 13.52 -20.12 7.71
N PHE A 368 14.49 -19.91 8.61
CA PHE A 368 15.89 -19.75 8.19
C PHE A 368 16.46 -21.05 7.65
N SER A 369 17.17 -20.99 6.53
CA SER A 369 17.96 -22.09 6.01
C SER A 369 19.24 -22.22 6.86
N HIS A 370 19.68 -23.44 7.16
CA HIS A 370 20.88 -23.73 7.95
C HIS A 370 22.20 -23.27 7.31
N THR A 371 22.13 -22.72 6.12
CA THR A 371 23.31 -22.24 5.36
C THR A 371 23.65 -20.77 5.60
N UNK A 372 23.05 -20.03 6.24
CA UNK A 372 23.31 -18.70 6.42
C UNK A 372 23.83 -18.46 7.78
N UNK A 373 24.56 -18.02 7.81
CA UNK A 373 25.02 -17.64 8.90
C UNK A 373 24.42 -16.46 9.26
N UNK A 374 23.65 -16.43 9.37
CA UNK A 374 22.96 -15.42 9.74
C UNK A 374 23.26 -15.13 11.07
N UNK A 375 23.60 -14.45 11.25
CA UNK A 375 23.68 -14.07 12.24
C UNK A 375 22.60 -13.43 12.39
N TYR A 376 21.76 -13.61 13.07
CA TYR A 376 20.60 -12.82 13.42
C TYR A 376 20.65 -12.32 14.86
N SER A 377 20.12 -11.14 15.05
CA SER A 377 20.04 -10.49 16.37
C SER A 377 18.57 -10.27 16.71
N LEU A 378 18.20 -10.57 17.96
CA LEU A 378 16.85 -10.27 18.45
C LEU A 378 16.87 -8.89 19.11
N LEU A 379 16.13 -7.95 18.52
CA LEU A 379 15.91 -6.63 19.12
C LEU A 379 14.56 -6.66 19.84
N THR A 380 14.60 -6.68 21.15
CA THR A 380 13.43 -6.58 22.02
C THR A 380 13.32 -5.15 22.56
N PRO A 381 12.18 -4.72 23.09
CA PRO A 381 12.09 -3.41 23.73
C PRO A 381 13.13 -3.22 24.85
N LYS A 382 13.50 -4.30 25.54
CA LYS A 382 14.55 -4.26 26.57
C LYS A 382 15.94 -4.02 25.95
N SER A 383 16.23 -4.64 24.80
CA SER A 383 17.52 -4.43 24.12
C SER A 383 17.70 -3.00 23.62
N PHE A 384 16.61 -2.32 23.23
CA PHE A 384 16.66 -0.91 22.88
C PHE A 384 17.03 -0.03 24.09
N ALA A 385 16.50 -0.37 25.26
CA ALA A 385 16.76 0.40 26.49
C ALA A 385 18.19 0.18 27.02
N THR A 386 18.76 -1.00 26.83
CA THR A 386 20.09 -1.37 27.37
C THR A 386 21.22 -1.28 26.34
N GLY A 387 20.88 -1.12 25.06
CA GLY A 387 21.86 -1.15 23.96
C GLY A 387 22.44 -2.55 23.71
N GLN A 388 21.86 -3.59 24.30
CA GLN A 388 22.34 -4.98 24.19
C GLN A 388 21.40 -5.80 23.31
N ALA A 389 21.88 -6.20 22.16
CA ALA A 389 21.17 -7.14 21.29
C ALA A 389 21.56 -8.58 21.67
N THR A 390 20.60 -9.47 21.72
CA THR A 390 20.87 -10.89 21.89
C THR A 390 21.24 -11.48 20.52
N HIS A 391 22.49 -11.92 20.39
CA HIS A 391 23.00 -12.51 19.16
C HIS A 391 22.83 -14.03 19.19
N TYR A 392 22.23 -14.58 18.16
CA TYR A 392 22.10 -16.02 18.00
C TYR A 392 22.84 -16.45 16.73
N LYS A 393 23.63 -17.51 16.85
CA LYS A 393 24.29 -18.15 15.72
C LYS A 393 23.59 -19.48 15.47
N LEU A 394 23.11 -19.68 14.26
CA LEU A 394 22.58 -20.99 13.89
C LEU A 394 23.74 -21.98 13.85
N SER A 395 23.69 -23.02 14.69
CA SER A 395 24.67 -24.08 14.74
C SER A 395 24.49 -25.08 13.59
#